data_b2ac0a2f68b1fa9464868c6d97ced16e
#
_entry.id   b2ac0a2f68b1fa9464868c6d97ced16e
#
_cell.length_a   1.000
_cell.length_b   1.000
_cell.length_c   1.000
_cell.angle_alpha   90.00
_cell.angle_beta   90.00
_cell.angle_gamma   90.00
#
_symmetry.space_group_name_H-M   'P 1'
#
loop_
_entity.id
_entity.type
_entity.pdbx_description
1 polymer ?
#
loop_
_entity_poly.entity_id
_entity_poly.type
_entity_poly.pdbx_seq_one_letter_code
_entity_poly.pdbx_strand_id
1 'polypeptide(L)'
;GTSTIALCALLAQKLQRGATLAVISSVAGDRGRASNFLYGSAKAAVTAYLSGLGQHLHGSGINVLTIKPGFVDTPMTAAFRKGLLWARPDAVARGIVHAIDRRKAVAYVPGFWWAIMQVIRHIPEPVFRRIRL
;
A
#
# COMPACT_ATOMS: atom_id res chain seq x y z
N GLY A 1 10.46 -5.70 -3.96
CA GLY A 1 10.66 -4.26 -3.80
C GLY A 1 11.48 -3.65 -4.91
N THR A 2 12.69 -4.14 -5.12
CA THR A 2 13.61 -3.57 -6.13
C THR A 2 13.04 -3.65 -7.55
N SER A 3 12.44 -4.77 -7.93
CA SER A 3 11.82 -4.92 -9.26
C SER A 3 10.68 -3.94 -9.49
N THR A 4 9.85 -3.72 -8.49
CA THR A 4 8.74 -2.78 -8.56
C THR A 4 9.25 -1.35 -8.74
N ILE A 5 10.27 -0.97 -7.97
CA ILE A 5 10.88 0.37 -8.05
C ILE A 5 11.50 0.59 -9.43
N ALA A 6 12.24 -0.39 -9.96
CA ALA A 6 12.84 -0.30 -11.28
C ALA A 6 11.80 -0.14 -12.37
N LEU A 7 10.71 -0.92 -12.31
CA LEU A 7 9.61 -0.81 -13.26
C LEU A 7 8.94 0.56 -13.21
N CYS A 8 8.70 1.08 -12.01
CA CYS A 8 8.11 2.41 -11.82
C CYS A 8 9.01 3.50 -12.42
N ALA A 9 10.32 3.40 -12.24
CA ALA A 9 11.27 4.36 -12.80
C ALA A 9 11.20 4.38 -14.34
N LEU A 10 11.08 3.23 -14.97
CA LEU A 10 10.94 3.13 -16.42
C LEU A 10 9.60 3.66 -16.91
N LEU A 11 8.51 3.31 -16.23
CA LEU A 11 7.16 3.73 -16.61
C LEU A 11 6.98 5.25 -16.43
N ALA A 12 7.58 5.84 -15.40
CA ALA A 12 7.45 7.26 -15.13
C ALA A 12 7.91 8.14 -16.30
N GLN A 13 8.88 7.66 -17.06
CA GLN A 13 9.41 8.38 -18.23
C GLN A 13 8.43 8.40 -19.42
N LYS A 14 7.45 7.49 -19.42
CA LYS A 14 6.51 7.30 -20.53
C LYS A 14 5.13 7.86 -20.26
N LEU A 15 4.85 8.28 -19.04
CA LEU A 15 3.52 8.76 -18.66
C LEU A 15 3.31 10.19 -19.13
N GLN A 16 2.07 10.49 -19.52
CA GLN A 16 1.65 11.80 -19.99
C GLN A 16 0.81 12.51 -18.93
N ARG A 17 0.70 13.82 -19.05
CA ARG A 17 -0.13 14.64 -18.17
C ARG A 17 -1.56 14.07 -18.09
N GLY A 18 -2.10 13.98 -16.89
CA GLY A 18 -3.41 13.42 -16.63
C GLY A 18 -3.39 11.92 -16.30
N ALA A 19 -2.28 11.23 -16.53
CA ALA A 19 -2.15 9.81 -16.21
C ALA A 19 -2.08 9.57 -14.71
N THR A 20 -2.44 8.35 -14.30
CA THR A 20 -2.26 7.86 -12.94
C THR A 20 -1.39 6.60 -12.96
N LEU A 21 -0.33 6.60 -12.18
CA LEU A 21 0.45 5.40 -11.90
C LEU A 21 -0.03 4.86 -10.56
N ALA A 22 -0.76 3.74 -10.60
CA ALA A 22 -1.26 3.09 -9.40
C ALA A 22 -0.43 1.84 -9.11
N VAL A 23 0.11 1.75 -7.91
CA VAL A 23 1.00 0.66 -7.52
C VAL A 23 0.52 0.05 -6.21
N ILE A 24 0.49 -1.27 -6.16
CA ILE A 24 0.05 -2.00 -4.97
C ILE A 24 1.24 -2.18 -4.03
N SER A 25 1.12 -1.58 -2.85
CA SER A 25 2.03 -1.80 -1.73
C SER A 25 1.31 -2.68 -0.69
N SER A 26 1.37 -2.34 0.58
CA SER A 26 0.68 -3.09 1.63
C SER A 26 0.69 -2.29 2.93
N VAL A 27 -0.30 -2.53 3.79
CA VAL A 27 -0.27 -2.05 5.17
C VAL A 27 0.94 -2.61 5.93
N ALA A 28 1.48 -3.76 5.50
CA ALA A 28 2.69 -4.33 6.10
C ALA A 28 3.91 -3.40 5.99
N GLY A 29 3.92 -2.47 5.04
CA GLY A 29 4.98 -1.48 4.88
C GLY A 29 4.88 -0.29 5.83
N ASP A 30 3.79 -0.16 6.59
CA ASP A 30 3.59 0.99 7.48
C ASP A 30 4.36 0.87 8.79
N ARG A 31 4.61 -0.36 9.23
CA ARG A 31 5.43 -0.63 10.41
C ARG A 31 5.95 -2.06 10.39
N GLY A 32 7.22 -2.25 10.78
CA GLY A 32 7.82 -3.58 10.89
C GLY A 32 7.17 -4.41 12.00
N ARG A 33 6.91 -5.67 11.72
CA ARG A 33 6.31 -6.63 12.65
C ARG A 33 7.19 -7.86 12.75
N ALA A 34 7.26 -8.47 13.94
CA ALA A 34 8.08 -9.66 14.17
C ALA A 34 7.72 -10.80 13.22
N SER A 35 6.42 -10.95 12.89
CA SER A 35 5.94 -12.05 12.05
C SER A 35 6.25 -11.88 10.57
N ASN A 36 6.56 -10.64 10.10
CA ASN A 36 6.66 -10.38 8.66
C ASN A 36 7.54 -9.17 8.32
N PHE A 37 8.68 -9.02 9.02
CA PHE A 37 9.48 -7.80 8.87
C PHE A 37 10.22 -7.71 7.53
N LEU A 38 10.60 -8.82 6.91
CA LEU A 38 11.26 -8.80 5.60
C LEU A 38 10.30 -8.32 4.50
N TYR A 39 9.11 -8.88 4.47
CA TYR A 39 8.07 -8.44 3.54
C TYR A 39 7.67 -6.98 3.81
N GLY A 40 7.51 -6.62 5.08
CA GLY A 40 7.20 -5.25 5.49
C GLY A 40 8.27 -4.27 5.04
N SER A 41 9.55 -4.63 5.15
CA SER A 41 10.66 -3.78 4.70
C SER A 41 10.61 -3.55 3.20
N ALA A 42 10.33 -4.59 2.41
CA ALA A 42 10.20 -4.46 0.96
C ALA A 42 9.03 -3.53 0.59
N LYS A 43 7.89 -3.66 1.24
CA LYS A 43 6.73 -2.82 1.00
C LYS A 43 6.94 -1.38 1.50
N ALA A 44 7.68 -1.20 2.59
CA ALA A 44 8.05 0.13 3.07
C ALA A 44 8.93 0.86 2.05
N ALA A 45 9.88 0.15 1.44
CA ALA A 45 10.72 0.72 0.38
C ALA A 45 9.88 1.18 -0.82
N VAL A 46 8.93 0.36 -1.27
CA VAL A 46 8.01 0.71 -2.36
C VAL A 46 7.18 1.94 -1.98
N THR A 47 6.61 1.95 -0.78
CA THR A 47 5.78 3.06 -0.30
C THR A 47 6.57 4.38 -0.26
N ALA A 48 7.79 4.35 0.29
CA ALA A 48 8.64 5.54 0.36
C ALA A 48 9.02 6.04 -1.03
N TYR A 49 9.38 5.13 -1.93
CA TYR A 49 9.71 5.47 -3.32
C TYR A 49 8.52 6.15 -4.00
N LEU A 50 7.32 5.60 -3.88
CA LEU A 50 6.12 6.15 -4.51
C LEU A 50 5.76 7.53 -3.96
N SER A 51 5.96 7.75 -2.66
CA SER A 51 5.74 9.05 -2.05
C SER A 51 6.66 10.11 -2.69
N GLY A 52 7.94 9.81 -2.81
CA GLY A 52 8.89 10.71 -3.46
C GLY A 52 8.61 10.91 -4.93
N LEU A 53 8.29 9.84 -5.65
CA LEU A 53 7.95 9.91 -7.07
C LEU A 53 6.72 10.76 -7.31
N GLY A 54 5.69 10.63 -6.48
CA GLY A 54 4.46 11.43 -6.58
C GLY A 54 4.74 12.92 -6.43
N GLN A 55 5.60 13.29 -5.49
CA GLN A 55 6.03 14.67 -5.31
C GLN A 55 6.79 15.16 -6.54
N HIS A 56 7.70 14.34 -7.05
CA HIS A 56 8.52 14.68 -8.22
C HIS A 56 7.67 14.91 -9.49
N LEU A 57 6.65 14.07 -9.70
CA LEU A 57 5.79 14.12 -10.89
C LEU A 57 4.60 15.06 -10.77
N HIS A 58 4.37 15.64 -9.60
CA HIS A 58 3.19 16.48 -9.37
C HIS A 58 3.11 17.65 -10.37
N GLY A 59 4.20 18.33 -10.62
CA GLY A 59 4.27 19.44 -11.58
C GLY A 59 4.00 19.02 -13.02
N SER A 60 4.22 17.75 -13.35
CA SER A 60 3.93 17.19 -14.67
C SER A 60 2.47 16.79 -14.86
N GLY A 61 1.63 16.94 -13.84
CA GLY A 61 0.22 16.57 -13.89
C GLY A 61 -0.02 15.06 -13.87
N ILE A 62 0.93 14.29 -13.39
CA ILE A 62 0.82 12.83 -13.24
C ILE A 62 0.56 12.51 -11.78
N ASN A 63 -0.49 11.71 -11.54
CA ASN A 63 -0.81 11.26 -10.20
C ASN A 63 -0.14 9.91 -9.93
N VAL A 64 0.47 9.77 -8.75
CA VAL A 64 1.03 8.49 -8.29
C VAL A 64 0.20 8.05 -7.10
N LEU A 65 -0.46 6.90 -7.24
CA LEU A 65 -1.35 6.33 -6.21
C LEU A 65 -0.69 5.11 -5.58
N THR A 66 -0.46 5.17 -4.29
CA THR A 66 0.01 4.03 -3.50
C THR A 66 -1.21 3.33 -2.90
N ILE A 67 -1.41 2.07 -3.24
CA ILE A 67 -2.53 1.26 -2.75
C ILE A 67 -2.00 0.37 -1.64
N LYS A 68 -2.66 0.40 -0.49
CA LYS A 68 -2.26 -0.35 0.70
C LYS A 68 -3.39 -1.30 1.11
N PRO A 69 -3.48 -2.49 0.50
CA PRO A 69 -4.44 -3.49 0.95
C PRO A 69 -4.02 -4.09 2.28
N GLY A 70 -5.04 -4.47 3.06
CA GLY A 70 -4.84 -5.28 4.24
C GLY A 70 -4.96 -6.77 3.88
N PHE A 71 -5.75 -7.53 4.65
CA PHE A 71 -6.00 -8.93 4.36
C PHE A 71 -7.00 -9.07 3.21
N VAL A 72 -6.61 -9.79 2.15
CA VAL A 72 -7.45 -9.99 0.97
C VAL A 72 -7.65 -11.50 0.76
N ASP A 73 -8.91 -11.89 0.55
CA ASP A 73 -9.29 -13.28 0.29
C ASP A 73 -8.97 -13.62 -1.16
N THR A 74 -7.83 -14.28 -1.38
CA THR A 74 -7.37 -14.71 -2.70
C THR A 74 -7.00 -16.19 -2.67
N PRO A 75 -6.79 -16.84 -3.82
CA PRO A 75 -6.28 -18.23 -3.84
C PRO A 75 -4.96 -18.39 -3.09
N MET A 76 -4.09 -17.38 -3.08
CA MET A 76 -2.83 -17.42 -2.35
C MET A 76 -3.02 -17.47 -0.84
N THR A 77 -4.13 -16.93 -0.33
CA THR A 77 -4.44 -16.91 1.10
C THR A 77 -5.52 -17.91 1.51
N ALA A 78 -5.93 -18.79 0.60
CA ALA A 78 -7.02 -19.73 0.84
C ALA A 78 -6.77 -20.65 2.04
N ALA A 79 -5.50 -20.98 2.35
CA ALA A 79 -5.11 -21.81 3.46
C ALA A 79 -5.13 -21.07 4.81
N PHE A 80 -5.22 -19.75 4.81
CA PHE A 80 -5.21 -18.97 6.05
C PHE A 80 -6.61 -18.83 6.64
N ARG A 81 -6.65 -18.74 7.97
CA ARG A 81 -7.91 -18.47 8.68
C ARG A 81 -8.35 -17.04 8.38
N LYS A 82 -9.58 -16.90 7.90
CA LYS A 82 -10.13 -15.60 7.54
C LYS A 82 -11.05 -15.07 8.62
N GLY A 83 -10.88 -13.78 8.97
CA GLY A 83 -11.71 -13.09 9.95
C GLY A 83 -12.41 -11.89 9.31
N LEU A 84 -12.95 -11.02 10.17
CA LEU A 84 -13.70 -9.82 9.74
C LEU A 84 -12.85 -8.81 8.96
N LEU A 85 -11.52 -8.84 9.14
CA LEU A 85 -10.63 -7.90 8.48
C LEU A 85 -10.27 -8.31 7.04
N TRP A 86 -10.70 -9.50 6.62
CA TRP A 86 -10.43 -9.99 5.28
C TRP A 86 -11.44 -9.42 4.30
N ALA A 87 -10.96 -8.93 3.16
CA ALA A 87 -11.79 -8.37 2.11
C ALA A 87 -11.85 -9.31 0.90
N ARG A 88 -12.95 -9.23 0.16
CA ARG A 88 -13.11 -9.94 -1.10
C ARG A 88 -12.34 -9.19 -2.20
N PRO A 89 -11.76 -9.92 -3.18
CA PRO A 89 -11.01 -9.28 -4.27
C PRO A 89 -11.83 -8.25 -5.05
N ASP A 90 -13.13 -8.50 -5.28
CA ASP A 90 -13.99 -7.56 -6.00
C ASP A 90 -14.19 -6.26 -5.23
N ALA A 91 -14.32 -6.32 -3.90
CA ALA A 91 -14.43 -5.13 -3.07
C ALA A 91 -13.14 -4.31 -3.10
N VAL A 92 -11.99 -4.98 -3.07
CA VAL A 92 -10.68 -4.32 -3.18
C VAL A 92 -10.53 -3.64 -4.53
N ALA A 93 -10.92 -4.33 -5.60
CA ALA A 93 -10.85 -3.77 -6.96
C ALA A 93 -11.71 -2.51 -7.09
N ARG A 94 -12.92 -2.51 -6.55
CA ARG A 94 -13.78 -1.31 -6.54
C ARG A 94 -13.16 -0.16 -5.78
N GLY A 95 -12.52 -0.44 -4.64
CA GLY A 95 -11.82 0.57 -3.87
C GLY A 95 -10.65 1.18 -4.62
N ILE A 96 -9.91 0.38 -5.37
CA ILE A 96 -8.81 0.84 -6.21
C ILE A 96 -9.32 1.76 -7.32
N VAL A 97 -10.35 1.35 -8.04
CA VAL A 97 -10.93 2.15 -9.13
C VAL A 97 -11.44 3.49 -8.57
N HIS A 98 -12.12 3.48 -7.43
CA HIS A 98 -12.59 4.69 -6.78
C HIS A 98 -11.45 5.65 -6.44
N ALA A 99 -10.34 5.11 -5.92
CA ALA A 99 -9.17 5.91 -5.56
C ALA A 99 -8.50 6.52 -6.82
N ILE A 100 -8.46 5.78 -7.93
CA ILE A 100 -7.94 6.27 -9.20
C ILE A 100 -8.81 7.42 -9.70
N ASP A 101 -10.13 7.25 -9.71
CA ASP A 101 -11.08 8.26 -10.18
C ASP A 101 -11.01 9.53 -9.34
N ARG A 102 -10.73 9.40 -8.05
CA ARG A 102 -10.59 10.53 -7.13
C ARG A 102 -9.16 11.11 -7.10
N ARG A 103 -8.25 10.59 -7.89
CA ARG A 103 -6.83 11.01 -7.97
C ARG A 103 -6.18 11.08 -6.59
N LYS A 104 -6.40 10.07 -5.77
CA LYS A 104 -5.78 9.99 -4.45
C LYS A 104 -4.29 9.65 -4.56
N ALA A 105 -3.51 10.10 -3.59
CA ALA A 105 -2.10 9.75 -3.48
C ALA A 105 -1.89 8.44 -2.73
N VAL A 106 -2.73 8.17 -1.74
CA VAL A 106 -2.67 6.95 -0.91
C VAL A 106 -4.09 6.43 -0.71
N ALA A 107 -4.27 5.12 -0.80
CA ALA A 107 -5.56 4.48 -0.53
C ALA A 107 -5.36 3.21 0.28
N TYR A 108 -5.97 3.13 1.44
CA TYR A 108 -6.11 1.90 2.21
C TYR A 108 -7.36 1.16 1.71
N VAL A 109 -7.23 -0.12 1.43
CA VAL A 109 -8.33 -0.91 0.85
C VAL A 109 -8.51 -2.21 1.63
N PRO A 110 -9.61 -2.41 2.29
CA PRO A 110 -10.70 -1.44 2.56
C PRO A 110 -10.26 -0.24 3.38
N GLY A 111 -11.04 0.83 3.31
CA GLY A 111 -10.70 2.10 3.94
C GLY A 111 -10.53 2.06 5.47
N PHE A 112 -11.17 1.11 6.15
CA PHE A 112 -11.04 0.99 7.61
C PHE A 112 -9.59 0.66 8.04
N TRP A 113 -8.76 0.13 7.13
CA TRP A 113 -7.35 -0.12 7.43
C TRP A 113 -6.58 1.16 7.72
N TRP A 114 -7.03 2.29 7.21
CA TRP A 114 -6.42 3.58 7.55
C TRP A 114 -6.44 3.80 9.08
N ALA A 115 -7.61 3.61 9.69
CA ALA A 115 -7.75 3.80 11.12
C ALA A 115 -6.93 2.80 11.93
N ILE A 116 -6.93 1.52 11.51
CA ILE A 116 -6.14 0.47 12.17
C ILE A 116 -4.65 0.82 12.12
N MET A 117 -4.15 1.23 10.97
CA MET A 117 -2.73 1.54 10.82
C MET A 117 -2.33 2.82 11.54
N GLN A 118 -3.22 3.80 11.70
CA GLN A 118 -2.94 4.96 12.54
C GLN A 118 -2.68 4.54 13.99
N VAL A 119 -3.46 3.62 14.52
CA VAL A 119 -3.25 3.08 15.86
C VAL A 119 -1.91 2.35 15.94
N ILE A 120 -1.64 1.44 15.01
CA ILE A 120 -0.41 0.63 15.02
C ILE A 120 0.84 1.49 14.88
N ARG A 121 0.83 2.49 14.00
CA ARG A 121 1.98 3.37 13.77
C ARG A 121 2.31 4.23 14.97
N HIS A 122 1.33 4.55 15.81
CA HIS A 122 1.51 5.44 16.96
C HIS A 122 1.72 4.69 18.28
N ILE A 123 1.76 3.35 18.28
CA ILE A 123 2.10 2.58 19.47
C ILE A 123 3.57 2.83 19.80
N PRO A 124 3.91 3.26 21.05
CA PRO A 124 5.31 3.46 21.43
C PRO A 124 6.13 2.18 21.28
N GLU A 125 7.38 2.32 20.84
CA GLU A 125 8.25 1.17 20.58
C GLU A 125 8.39 0.22 21.78
N PRO A 126 8.57 0.68 23.03
CA PRO A 126 8.65 -0.26 24.16
C PRO A 126 7.41 -1.11 24.34
N VAL A 127 6.22 -0.58 23.99
CA VAL A 127 4.96 -1.33 24.05
C VAL A 127 4.84 -2.25 22.85
N PHE A 128 5.16 -1.75 21.66
CA PHE A 128 5.02 -2.51 20.42
C PHE A 128 5.90 -3.76 20.42
N ARG A 129 7.10 -3.69 20.99
CA ARG A 129 8.01 -4.83 21.06
C ARG A 129 7.44 -6.01 21.83
N ARG A 130 6.48 -5.77 22.73
CA ARG A 130 5.82 -6.79 23.54
C ARG A 130 4.58 -7.36 22.87
N ILE A 131 4.09 -6.73 21.81
CA ILE A 131 2.91 -7.19 21.05
C ILE A 131 3.38 -8.14 19.96
N ARG A 132 2.70 -9.25 19.85
CA ARG A 132 3.00 -10.25 18.80
C ARG A 132 2.02 -10.08 17.64
N LEU A 133 2.47 -9.36 16.65
CA LEU A 133 1.69 -9.13 15.42
C LEU A 133 2.30 -9.84 14.24
#